data_38476fc0fee20d3b28aca246c40c8faf
#
_entry.id   38476fc0fee20d3b28aca246c40c8faf
#
_cell.length_a   1.000
_cell.length_b   1.000
_cell.length_c   1.000
_cell.angle_alpha   90.00
_cell.angle_beta   90.00
_cell.angle_gamma   90.00
#
_symmetry.space_group_name_H-M   'P 1'
#
loop_
_entity.id
_entity.type
_entity.pdbx_description
1 polymer ?
#
loop_
_entity_poly.entity_id
_entity_poly.type
_entity_poly.pdbx_seq_one_letter_code
_entity_poly.pdbx_strand_id
1 'polypeptide(L)'
;QLSGSKALSPTPKKYADVFGQFLLDKASIDPRLVAITPAMAEGSGMTQFASEYEARFFDVAIAEQHAVTLAAGMATNPNIKPIVAIYSTFLQRGYDQLIHDVALQNLDVMFAIDRAGLVGEDGATHAGVFDLAFMRCVPNMVIAVPSDENECYQLLNACLLYTTDAADERS
;
A
#
# COMPACT_ATOMS: atom_id res chain seq x y z
N GLN A 1 19.00 -47.16 4.12
CA GLN A 1 18.35 -45.94 4.60
C GLN A 1 19.20 -44.74 4.15
N LEU A 2 18.79 -44.05 3.11
CA LEU A 2 19.39 -42.80 2.65
C LEU A 2 18.47 -41.67 3.13
N SER A 3 18.80 -41.08 4.30
CA SER A 3 18.18 -39.84 4.75
C SER A 3 18.82 -38.68 3.98
N GLY A 4 18.32 -38.43 2.79
CA GLY A 4 18.61 -37.20 2.04
C GLY A 4 17.90 -36.05 2.72
N SER A 5 18.60 -35.23 3.50
CA SER A 5 18.11 -33.94 3.91
C SER A 5 17.93 -33.09 2.66
N LYS A 6 16.69 -32.94 2.19
CA LYS A 6 16.35 -31.96 1.18
C LYS A 6 16.68 -30.60 1.77
N ALA A 7 17.72 -29.95 1.26
CA ALA A 7 17.95 -28.53 1.58
C ALA A 7 16.68 -27.79 1.16
N LEU A 8 15.97 -27.25 2.16
CA LEU A 8 14.81 -26.39 1.89
C LEU A 8 15.36 -25.16 1.16
N SER A 9 14.96 -24.97 -0.09
CA SER A 9 15.17 -23.70 -0.77
C SER A 9 14.56 -22.58 0.09
N PRO A 10 15.24 -21.44 0.24
CA PRO A 10 14.70 -20.35 1.02
C PRO A 10 13.29 -20.00 0.52
N THR A 11 12.33 -19.94 1.43
CA THR A 11 10.96 -19.54 1.12
C THR A 11 11.01 -18.13 0.54
N PRO A 12 10.41 -17.87 -0.63
CA PRO A 12 10.34 -16.51 -1.18
C PRO A 12 9.71 -15.56 -0.16
N LYS A 13 10.23 -14.34 -0.09
CA LYS A 13 9.62 -13.30 0.74
C LYS A 13 8.22 -12.98 0.21
N LYS A 14 7.26 -12.78 1.11
CA LYS A 14 5.95 -12.26 0.72
C LYS A 14 6.06 -10.79 0.32
N TYR A 15 5.23 -10.32 -0.58
CA TYR A 15 5.18 -8.88 -0.94
C TYR A 15 4.88 -8.00 0.30
N ALA A 16 4.05 -8.47 1.23
CA ALA A 16 3.82 -7.80 2.51
C ALA A 16 5.11 -7.59 3.32
N ASP A 17 6.04 -8.58 3.33
CA ASP A 17 7.32 -8.45 4.02
C ASP A 17 8.23 -7.40 3.32
N VAL A 18 8.18 -7.36 1.98
CA VAL A 18 8.91 -6.35 1.18
C VAL A 18 8.36 -4.97 1.46
N PHE A 19 7.04 -4.82 1.50
CA PHE A 19 6.38 -3.55 1.82
C PHE A 19 6.68 -3.07 3.24
N GLY A 20 6.63 -3.97 4.23
CA GLY A 20 6.99 -3.64 5.60
C GLY A 20 8.42 -3.14 5.74
N GLN A 21 9.38 -3.80 5.06
CA GLN A 21 10.77 -3.35 5.04
C GLN A 21 10.92 -2.00 4.35
N PHE A 22 10.23 -1.79 3.22
CA PHE A 22 10.22 -0.50 2.52
C PHE A 22 9.73 0.63 3.42
N LEU A 23 8.65 0.42 4.18
CA LEU A 23 8.13 1.44 5.11
C LEU A 23 9.17 1.83 6.15
N LEU A 24 9.86 0.86 6.76
CA LEU A 24 10.90 1.12 7.76
C LEU A 24 12.09 1.89 7.17
N ASP A 25 12.59 1.44 6.02
CA ASP A 25 13.70 2.08 5.35
C ASP A 25 13.38 3.55 5.02
N LYS A 26 12.18 3.82 4.50
CA LYS A 26 11.77 5.17 4.13
C LYS A 26 11.44 6.05 5.32
N ALA A 27 10.76 5.52 6.33
CA ALA A 27 10.44 6.27 7.53
C ALA A 27 11.69 6.74 8.30
N SER A 28 12.78 6.01 8.18
CA SER A 28 14.05 6.38 8.82
C SER A 28 14.70 7.63 8.21
N ILE A 29 14.40 7.93 6.96
CA ILE A 29 15.01 9.04 6.21
C ILE A 29 14.01 10.14 5.81
N ASP A 30 12.72 9.85 5.71
CA ASP A 30 11.67 10.84 5.41
C ASP A 30 10.64 10.91 6.55
N PRO A 31 10.66 11.96 7.38
CA PRO A 31 9.72 12.12 8.48
C PRO A 31 8.28 12.42 8.04
N ARG A 32 8.05 12.76 6.77
CA ARG A 32 6.72 13.07 6.22
C ARG A 32 5.87 11.83 5.99
N LEU A 33 6.50 10.65 5.86
CA LEU A 33 5.82 9.41 5.57
C LEU A 33 4.91 9.01 6.74
N VAL A 34 3.64 8.81 6.45
CA VAL A 34 2.63 8.23 7.34
C VAL A 34 1.98 7.02 6.69
N ALA A 35 1.61 6.05 7.49
CA ALA A 35 1.03 4.80 7.01
C ALA A 35 -0.35 4.60 7.64
N ILE A 36 -1.33 4.24 6.79
CA ILE A 36 -2.73 4.09 7.15
C ILE A 36 -3.19 2.71 6.72
N THR A 37 -3.97 2.03 7.54
CA THR A 37 -4.58 0.76 7.18
C THR A 37 -5.95 0.57 7.84
N PRO A 38 -6.94 0.00 7.14
CA PRO A 38 -8.20 -0.39 7.76
C PRO A 38 -8.12 -1.82 8.33
N ALA A 39 -7.64 -1.97 9.58
CA ALA A 39 -7.54 -3.22 10.33
C ALA A 39 -6.66 -4.32 9.68
N MET A 40 -5.63 -3.96 8.90
CA MET A 40 -4.81 -4.92 8.16
C MET A 40 -3.31 -4.82 8.48
N ALA A 41 -2.95 -4.30 9.65
CA ALA A 41 -1.55 -4.06 10.02
C ALA A 41 -0.66 -5.32 9.93
N GLU A 42 -1.13 -6.44 10.45
CA GLU A 42 -0.40 -7.71 10.42
C GLU A 42 -0.31 -8.26 8.99
N GLY A 43 -1.46 -8.37 8.31
CA GLY A 43 -1.54 -8.94 6.96
C GLY A 43 -0.76 -8.15 5.91
N SER A 44 -0.60 -6.85 6.10
CA SER A 44 0.16 -5.96 5.20
C SER A 44 1.62 -5.74 5.65
N GLY A 45 2.11 -6.47 6.66
CA GLY A 45 3.51 -6.39 7.10
C GLY A 45 3.86 -5.09 7.85
N MET A 46 2.87 -4.38 8.43
CA MET A 46 3.06 -3.06 9.04
C MET A 46 3.31 -3.09 10.55
N THR A 47 3.32 -4.27 11.18
CA THR A 47 3.40 -4.41 12.65
C THR A 47 4.65 -3.75 13.23
N GLN A 48 5.81 -3.91 12.59
CA GLN A 48 7.04 -3.30 13.05
C GLN A 48 7.00 -1.77 12.88
N PHE A 49 6.51 -1.27 11.74
CA PHE A 49 6.32 0.16 11.54
C PHE A 49 5.39 0.78 12.58
N ALA A 50 4.27 0.11 12.90
CA ALA A 50 3.33 0.55 13.93
C ALA A 50 3.99 0.68 15.32
N SER A 51 4.92 -0.23 15.64
CA SER A 51 5.66 -0.20 16.91
C SER A 51 6.75 0.86 16.96
N GLU A 52 7.49 1.08 15.86
CA GLU A 52 8.64 2.00 15.84
C GLU A 52 8.24 3.45 15.53
N TYR A 53 7.13 3.62 14.80
CA TYR A 53 6.66 4.93 14.33
C TYR A 53 5.19 5.18 14.71
N GLU A 54 4.82 4.93 15.96
CA GLU A 54 3.45 5.00 16.48
C GLU A 54 2.74 6.31 16.09
N ALA A 55 3.40 7.45 16.19
CA ALA A 55 2.83 8.76 15.83
C ALA A 55 2.57 8.96 14.32
N ARG A 56 3.05 8.04 13.48
CA ARG A 56 2.93 8.07 12.02
C ARG A 56 2.16 6.87 11.47
N PHE A 57 1.56 6.07 12.35
CA PHE A 57 0.76 4.91 12.02
C PHE A 57 -0.69 5.11 12.42
N PHE A 58 -1.62 4.85 11.50
CA PHE A 58 -3.06 5.04 11.70
C PHE A 58 -3.82 3.78 11.29
N ASP A 59 -4.28 3.01 12.27
CA ASP A 59 -5.24 1.94 12.03
C ASP A 59 -6.65 2.50 12.28
N VAL A 60 -7.43 2.59 11.21
CA VAL A 60 -8.79 3.15 11.24
C VAL A 60 -9.86 2.08 11.48
N ALA A 61 -9.47 0.90 11.95
CA ALA A 61 -10.34 -0.26 12.07
C ALA A 61 -10.99 -0.64 10.71
N ILE A 62 -12.13 -1.34 10.71
CA ILE A 62 -12.81 -1.77 9.47
C ILE A 62 -13.61 -0.59 8.89
N ALA A 63 -12.89 0.43 8.43
CA ALA A 63 -13.45 1.66 7.88
C ALA A 63 -12.69 2.09 6.61
N GLU A 64 -12.84 1.33 5.53
CA GLU A 64 -12.08 1.47 4.30
C GLU A 64 -12.27 2.85 3.66
N GLN A 65 -13.51 3.37 3.64
CA GLN A 65 -13.80 4.71 3.14
C GLN A 65 -13.07 5.78 3.95
N HIS A 66 -13.05 5.62 5.28
CA HIS A 66 -12.35 6.56 6.17
C HIS A 66 -10.84 6.52 5.93
N ALA A 67 -10.24 5.35 5.69
CA ALA A 67 -8.82 5.24 5.37
C ALA A 67 -8.44 6.10 4.16
N VAL A 68 -9.23 6.04 3.10
CA VAL A 68 -9.00 6.79 1.87
C VAL A 68 -9.21 8.30 2.09
N THR A 69 -10.32 8.69 2.72
CA THR A 69 -10.61 10.12 3.00
C THR A 69 -9.59 10.74 3.97
N LEU A 70 -9.15 9.99 4.99
CA LEU A 70 -8.10 10.44 5.90
C LEU A 70 -6.78 10.69 5.15
N ALA A 71 -6.39 9.76 4.28
CA ALA A 71 -5.20 9.91 3.44
C ALA A 71 -5.31 11.14 2.53
N ALA A 72 -6.47 11.34 1.90
CA ALA A 72 -6.72 12.52 1.07
C ALA A 72 -6.58 13.82 1.87
N GLY A 73 -7.18 13.89 3.06
CA GLY A 73 -7.05 15.03 3.96
C GLY A 73 -5.60 15.31 4.37
N MET A 74 -4.83 14.26 4.68
CA MET A 74 -3.41 14.39 5.00
C MET A 74 -2.59 14.88 3.79
N ALA A 75 -2.88 14.40 2.59
CA ALA A 75 -2.18 14.77 1.36
C ALA A 75 -2.41 16.24 0.93
N THR A 76 -3.36 16.95 1.52
CA THR A 76 -3.49 18.41 1.31
C THR A 76 -2.34 19.19 1.94
N ASN A 77 -1.58 18.58 2.86
CA ASN A 77 -0.38 19.16 3.43
C ASN A 77 0.86 18.57 2.73
N PRO A 78 1.67 19.37 2.02
CA PRO A 78 2.84 18.90 1.28
C PRO A 78 3.93 18.29 2.18
N ASN A 79 3.86 18.52 3.50
CA ASN A 79 4.76 17.92 4.46
C ASN A 79 4.28 16.56 5.00
N ILE A 80 3.22 15.98 4.43
CA ILE A 80 2.71 14.64 4.80
C ILE A 80 2.60 13.81 3.53
N LYS A 81 3.14 12.59 3.58
CA LYS A 81 3.08 11.60 2.50
C LYS A 81 2.33 10.38 2.98
N PRO A 82 1.02 10.31 2.73
CA PRO A 82 0.22 9.20 3.19
C PRO A 82 0.35 7.99 2.27
N ILE A 83 0.57 6.83 2.88
CA ILE A 83 0.52 5.52 2.24
C ILE A 83 -0.63 4.73 2.84
N VAL A 84 -1.57 4.28 2.01
CA VAL A 84 -2.69 3.44 2.42
C VAL A 84 -2.40 2.00 2.05
N ALA A 85 -2.26 1.12 3.03
CA ALA A 85 -2.15 -0.32 2.81
C ALA A 85 -3.54 -0.97 2.98
N ILE A 86 -4.05 -1.54 1.90
CA ILE A 86 -5.40 -2.09 1.83
C ILE A 86 -5.45 -3.30 0.89
N TYR A 87 -6.30 -4.29 1.20
CA TYR A 87 -6.53 -5.39 0.27
C TYR A 87 -7.37 -4.97 -0.92
N SER A 88 -7.07 -5.54 -2.08
CA SER A 88 -7.76 -5.26 -3.34
C SER A 88 -9.28 -5.33 -3.21
N THR A 89 -9.82 -6.41 -2.63
CA THR A 89 -11.25 -6.59 -2.44
C THR A 89 -11.88 -5.53 -1.53
N PHE A 90 -11.14 -5.03 -0.53
CA PHE A 90 -11.67 -4.05 0.43
C PHE A 90 -11.60 -2.62 -0.09
N LEU A 91 -10.68 -2.32 -1.01
CA LEU A 91 -10.64 -1.02 -1.68
C LEU A 91 -11.92 -0.72 -2.47
N GLN A 92 -12.67 -1.74 -2.88
CA GLN A 92 -13.98 -1.56 -3.51
C GLN A 92 -14.95 -0.72 -2.67
N ARG A 93 -14.87 -0.82 -1.32
CA ARG A 93 -15.70 0.00 -0.43
C ARG A 93 -15.26 1.47 -0.37
N GLY A 94 -14.01 1.75 -0.66
CA GLY A 94 -13.44 3.10 -0.72
C GLY A 94 -13.33 3.67 -2.13
N TYR A 95 -13.98 3.06 -3.12
CA TYR A 95 -13.83 3.45 -4.52
C TYR A 95 -14.36 4.87 -4.80
N ASP A 96 -15.49 5.24 -4.23
CA ASP A 96 -16.03 6.59 -4.34
C ASP A 96 -15.04 7.63 -3.76
N GLN A 97 -14.50 7.38 -2.57
CA GLN A 97 -13.52 8.25 -1.92
C GLN A 97 -12.21 8.32 -2.71
N LEU A 98 -11.79 7.22 -3.32
CA LEU A 98 -10.61 7.22 -4.20
C LEU A 98 -10.81 8.16 -5.40
N ILE A 99 -12.02 8.18 -5.99
CA ILE A 99 -12.35 9.09 -7.09
C ILE A 99 -12.48 10.53 -6.57
N HIS A 100 -13.39 10.77 -5.63
CA HIS A 100 -13.78 12.12 -5.21
C HIS A 100 -12.72 12.80 -4.35
N ASP A 101 -12.17 12.07 -3.36
CA ASP A 101 -11.32 12.69 -2.36
C ASP A 101 -9.86 12.72 -2.80
N VAL A 102 -9.42 11.77 -3.66
CA VAL A 102 -8.02 11.68 -4.08
C VAL A 102 -7.85 12.08 -5.56
N ALA A 103 -8.43 11.32 -6.48
CA ALA A 103 -8.10 11.42 -7.90
C ALA A 103 -8.58 12.73 -8.56
N LEU A 104 -9.81 13.17 -8.28
CA LEU A 104 -10.34 14.43 -8.84
C LEU A 104 -9.60 15.67 -8.31
N GLN A 105 -9.07 15.58 -7.10
CA GLN A 105 -8.26 16.64 -6.51
C GLN A 105 -6.78 16.51 -6.85
N ASN A 106 -6.41 15.42 -7.54
CA ASN A 106 -5.04 15.09 -7.93
C ASN A 106 -4.07 15.14 -6.72
N LEU A 107 -4.48 14.52 -5.61
CA LEU A 107 -3.71 14.47 -4.37
C LEU A 107 -2.70 13.33 -4.39
N ASP A 108 -1.56 13.56 -3.78
CA ASP A 108 -0.44 12.63 -3.72
C ASP A 108 -0.64 11.59 -2.61
N VAL A 109 -1.43 10.56 -2.91
CA VAL A 109 -1.66 9.41 -2.03
C VAL A 109 -1.11 8.16 -2.69
N MET A 110 -0.28 7.41 -1.98
CA MET A 110 0.19 6.11 -2.42
C MET A 110 -0.71 5.00 -1.86
N PHE A 111 -1.20 4.13 -2.75
CA PHE A 111 -1.97 2.93 -2.36
C PHE A 111 -1.10 1.68 -2.54
N ALA A 112 -0.80 0.99 -1.45
CA ALA A 112 -0.18 -0.32 -1.44
C ALA A 112 -1.30 -1.38 -1.38
N ILE A 113 -1.64 -1.94 -2.54
CA ILE A 113 -2.78 -2.85 -2.68
C ILE A 113 -2.28 -4.29 -2.64
N ASP A 114 -2.62 -4.99 -1.58
CA ASP A 114 -2.28 -6.39 -1.38
C ASP A 114 -3.45 -7.32 -1.75
N ARG A 115 -3.21 -8.62 -1.84
CA ARG A 115 -4.21 -9.64 -2.21
C ARG A 115 -4.89 -9.39 -3.56
N ALA A 116 -4.19 -8.80 -4.52
CA ALA A 116 -4.67 -8.73 -5.90
C ALA A 116 -4.67 -10.13 -6.55
N GLY A 117 -5.73 -10.44 -7.31
CA GLY A 117 -5.89 -11.74 -7.95
C GLY A 117 -6.57 -12.79 -7.06
N LEU A 118 -6.26 -14.07 -7.31
CA LEU A 118 -6.80 -15.19 -6.55
C LEU A 118 -5.99 -15.40 -5.26
N VAL A 119 -6.68 -15.45 -4.13
CA VAL A 119 -6.09 -15.64 -2.80
C VAL A 119 -6.58 -16.95 -2.20
N GLY A 120 -5.73 -17.98 -2.14
CA GLY A 120 -6.13 -19.32 -1.79
C GLY A 120 -6.67 -19.46 -0.36
N GLU A 121 -5.87 -19.11 0.64
CA GLU A 121 -6.19 -19.32 2.05
C GLU A 121 -7.33 -18.43 2.55
N ASP A 122 -7.40 -17.19 2.09
CA ASP A 122 -8.41 -16.22 2.52
C ASP A 122 -9.79 -16.44 1.88
N GLY A 123 -9.87 -17.27 0.86
CA GLY A 123 -11.12 -17.69 0.20
C GLY A 123 -11.71 -16.64 -0.76
N ALA A 124 -12.89 -16.96 -1.28
CA ALA A 124 -13.54 -16.21 -2.37
C ALA A 124 -13.87 -14.74 -2.02
N THR A 125 -14.12 -14.45 -0.76
CA THR A 125 -14.45 -13.09 -0.31
C THR A 125 -13.27 -12.13 -0.31
N HIS A 126 -12.04 -12.66 -0.42
CA HIS A 126 -10.80 -11.91 -0.44
C HIS A 126 -10.15 -11.85 -1.83
N ALA A 127 -10.73 -12.51 -2.83
CA ALA A 127 -10.23 -12.48 -4.19
C ALA A 127 -10.33 -11.05 -4.78
N GLY A 128 -9.18 -10.49 -5.16
CA GLY A 128 -9.05 -9.13 -5.68
C GLY A 128 -8.90 -9.12 -7.19
N VAL A 129 -9.99 -9.38 -7.92
CA VAL A 129 -9.95 -9.53 -9.39
C VAL A 129 -10.42 -8.31 -10.18
N PHE A 130 -10.86 -7.24 -9.49
CA PHE A 130 -11.47 -6.08 -10.13
C PHE A 130 -10.65 -4.79 -10.03
N ASP A 131 -9.64 -4.74 -9.18
CA ASP A 131 -8.86 -3.54 -8.85
C ASP A 131 -8.24 -2.88 -10.08
N LEU A 132 -7.54 -3.62 -10.92
CA LEU A 132 -6.98 -3.09 -12.16
C LEU A 132 -8.06 -2.52 -13.08
N ALA A 133 -9.21 -3.20 -13.19
CA ALA A 133 -10.30 -2.77 -14.05
C ALA A 133 -10.91 -1.44 -13.58
N PHE A 134 -11.24 -1.31 -12.29
CA PHE A 134 -11.88 -0.10 -11.80
C PHE A 134 -10.89 1.06 -11.59
N MET A 135 -9.63 0.81 -11.25
CA MET A 135 -8.65 1.89 -11.10
C MET A 135 -8.18 2.46 -12.44
N ARG A 136 -8.13 1.66 -13.50
CA ARG A 136 -7.71 2.13 -14.83
C ARG A 136 -8.63 3.16 -15.46
N CYS A 137 -9.88 3.26 -15.03
CA CYS A 137 -10.80 4.28 -15.51
C CYS A 137 -10.76 5.57 -14.68
N VAL A 138 -10.03 5.60 -13.58
CA VAL A 138 -9.90 6.79 -12.73
C VAL A 138 -8.78 7.68 -13.28
N PRO A 139 -9.04 8.98 -13.52
CA PRO A 139 -8.02 9.90 -14.01
C PRO A 139 -6.92 10.13 -12.98
N ASN A 140 -5.74 10.53 -13.44
CA ASN A 140 -4.58 10.85 -12.60
C ASN A 140 -4.04 9.67 -11.77
N MET A 141 -4.44 8.44 -12.07
CA MET A 141 -3.95 7.24 -11.40
C MET A 141 -2.81 6.61 -12.19
N VAL A 142 -1.72 6.32 -11.50
CA VAL A 142 -0.62 5.48 -12.01
C VAL A 142 -0.71 4.13 -11.32
N ILE A 143 -0.70 3.05 -12.10
CA ILE A 143 -0.80 1.69 -11.59
C ILE A 143 0.47 0.93 -11.94
N ALA A 144 1.13 0.36 -10.94
CA ALA A 144 2.31 -0.47 -11.08
C ALA A 144 2.06 -1.86 -10.48
N VAL A 145 2.46 -2.91 -11.21
CA VAL A 145 2.29 -4.30 -10.79
C VAL A 145 3.64 -4.99 -10.87
N PRO A 146 4.26 -5.35 -9.74
CA PRO A 146 5.56 -6.01 -9.72
C PRO A 146 5.48 -7.46 -10.18
N SER A 147 6.52 -7.94 -10.85
CA SER A 147 6.67 -9.34 -11.26
C SER A 147 7.38 -10.21 -10.20
N ASP A 148 8.19 -9.57 -9.34
CA ASP A 148 8.92 -10.23 -8.27
C ASP A 148 9.15 -9.31 -7.06
N GLU A 149 9.77 -9.83 -6.01
CA GLU A 149 10.02 -9.12 -4.75
C GLU A 149 10.98 -7.93 -4.92
N ASN A 150 11.97 -8.05 -5.81
CA ASN A 150 12.93 -7.00 -6.06
C ASN A 150 12.29 -5.86 -6.84
N GLU A 151 11.54 -6.17 -7.90
CA GLU A 151 10.76 -5.18 -8.64
C GLU A 151 9.71 -4.51 -7.74
N CYS A 152 9.09 -5.26 -6.82
CA CYS A 152 8.17 -4.69 -5.83
C CYS A 152 8.83 -3.57 -5.05
N TYR A 153 10.00 -3.81 -4.47
CA TYR A 153 10.72 -2.78 -3.70
C TYR A 153 11.10 -1.57 -4.57
N GLN A 154 11.53 -1.81 -5.82
CA GLN A 154 11.87 -0.73 -6.75
C GLN A 154 10.67 0.12 -7.16
N LEU A 155 9.53 -0.53 -7.46
CA LEU A 155 8.29 0.18 -7.81
C LEU A 155 7.73 0.97 -6.63
N LEU A 156 7.78 0.44 -5.41
CA LEU A 156 7.42 1.19 -4.20
C LEU A 156 8.27 2.47 -4.05
N ASN A 157 9.57 2.38 -4.31
CA ASN A 157 10.45 3.56 -4.32
C ASN A 157 10.08 4.54 -5.43
N ALA A 158 9.85 4.06 -6.65
CA ALA A 158 9.48 4.90 -7.78
C ALA A 158 8.14 5.60 -7.53
N CYS A 159 7.13 4.90 -7.02
CA CYS A 159 5.83 5.48 -6.68
C CYS A 159 5.96 6.57 -5.61
N LEU A 160 6.76 6.34 -4.56
CA LEU A 160 6.97 7.34 -3.51
C LEU A 160 7.68 8.59 -4.04
N LEU A 161 8.65 8.44 -4.94
CA LEU A 161 9.34 9.56 -5.59
C LEU A 161 8.39 10.30 -6.55
N TYR A 162 7.61 9.57 -7.35
CA TYR A 162 6.64 10.17 -8.28
C TYR A 162 5.62 11.07 -7.57
N THR A 163 5.12 10.65 -6.42
CA THR A 163 4.21 11.47 -5.61
C THR A 163 4.91 12.70 -5.01
N THR A 164 6.24 12.69 -4.89
CA THR A 164 7.03 13.83 -4.38
C THR A 164 7.32 14.89 -5.45
N ASP A 165 7.73 14.43 -6.64
CA ASP A 165 8.16 15.34 -7.70
C ASP A 165 6.96 16.09 -8.33
N ALA A 166 5.80 15.42 -8.42
CA ALA A 166 4.57 16.04 -8.91
C ALA A 166 4.07 17.20 -8.02
N ALA A 167 4.42 17.22 -6.73
CA ALA A 167 4.09 18.32 -5.82
C ALA A 167 5.02 19.53 -6.01
N ASP A 168 6.30 19.29 -6.31
CA ASP A 168 7.31 20.34 -6.51
C ASP A 168 7.11 21.11 -7.83
N GLU A 169 6.59 20.46 -8.87
CA GLU A 169 6.32 21.10 -10.18
C GLU A 169 5.09 22.03 -10.16
N ARG A 170 4.29 22.03 -9.07
CA ARG A 170 3.04 22.82 -8.95
C ARG A 170 3.17 24.09 -8.09
N SER A 171 4.37 24.37 -7.60
CA SER A 171 4.63 25.54 -6.74
C SER A 171 5.14 26.77 -7.51
#